data_0006e539464a767edc93a70be5a5584c
#
_entry.id   0006e539464a767edc93a70be5a5584c
#
_cell.length_a   1.000
_cell.length_b   1.000
_cell.length_c   1.000
_cell.angle_alpha   90.00
_cell.angle_beta   90.00
_cell.angle_gamma   90.00
#
_symmetry.space_group_name_H-M   'P 1'
#
loop_
_entity.id
_entity.type
_entity.pdbx_description
1 polymer ?
#
loop_
_entity_poly.entity_id
_entity_poly.type
_entity_poly.pdbx_seq_one_letter_code
_entity_poly.pdbx_strand_id
1 'polypeptide(L)'
;LIIVRGPPFHSYGSVPNLRTHIWLRQKNGAVSKLPIVDEKGYLKGLITIKDIEKAVQYPNSARDEGGRLLCGAAIGATADVLDRVAALVEAQVDVVVLDSAHGHNSGIIEAVKKVKKAYPDLQLIAGNVATAEGTRALIEAGADCVKIGIGPGSICTTRVVAGIGVPQVTAVYDAACAAAEYGVPVIAD
;
A
#
# COMPACT_ATOMS: atom_id res chain seq x y z
N LEU A 1 -3.77 9.55 2.40
CA LEU A 1 -4.79 8.52 2.59
C LEU A 1 -4.46 7.76 3.88
N ILE A 2 -5.27 7.92 4.91
CA ILE A 2 -5.12 7.14 6.14
C ILE A 2 -6.12 6.00 6.02
N ILE A 3 -5.65 4.78 5.84
CA ILE A 3 -6.48 3.59 5.93
C ILE A 3 -6.37 3.07 7.36
N VAL A 4 -7.46 3.19 8.13
CA VAL A 4 -7.52 2.65 9.50
C VAL A 4 -7.64 1.13 9.42
N ARG A 5 -6.72 0.41 10.04
CA ARG A 5 -6.81 -1.04 10.20
C ARG A 5 -7.99 -1.41 11.08
N GLY A 6 -8.83 -2.32 10.60
CA GLY A 6 -9.69 -3.12 11.47
C GLY A 6 -8.86 -4.18 12.24
N PRO A 7 -9.43 -4.80 13.29
CA PRO A 7 -8.77 -5.87 14.02
C PRO A 7 -8.35 -7.01 13.08
N PRO A 8 -7.27 -7.74 13.40
CA PRO A 8 -6.73 -8.79 12.55
C PRO A 8 -7.77 -9.89 12.29
N PHE A 9 -8.05 -10.14 11.02
CA PHE A 9 -8.72 -11.37 10.61
C PHE A 9 -7.69 -12.49 10.64
N HIS A 10 -7.82 -13.44 11.53
CA HIS A 10 -7.05 -14.67 11.42
C HIS A 10 -7.54 -15.40 10.17
N SER A 11 -6.61 -15.69 9.26
CA SER A 11 -6.86 -16.58 8.14
C SER A 11 -7.20 -17.95 8.72
N TYR A 12 -8.45 -18.31 8.64
CA TYR A 12 -8.79 -19.70 8.86
C TYR A 12 -8.34 -20.45 7.62
N GLY A 13 -7.25 -21.19 7.78
CA GLY A 13 -6.82 -22.18 6.79
C GLY A 13 -8.05 -22.96 6.34
N SER A 14 -8.10 -23.31 5.07
CA SER A 14 -9.17 -23.97 4.37
C SER A 14 -9.96 -24.95 5.25
N VAL A 15 -11.04 -24.50 5.86
CA VAL A 15 -12.07 -25.36 6.43
C VAL A 15 -13.15 -25.48 5.35
N PRO A 16 -13.12 -26.53 4.51
CA PRO A 16 -13.98 -26.65 3.34
C PRO A 16 -15.48 -26.61 3.66
N ASN A 17 -15.85 -26.94 4.89
CA ASN A 17 -17.25 -27.05 5.33
C ASN A 17 -17.78 -25.77 6.01
N LEU A 18 -16.93 -24.84 6.44
CA LEU A 18 -17.40 -23.65 7.17
C LEU A 18 -18.21 -22.70 6.28
N ARG A 19 -17.79 -22.54 5.01
CA ARG A 19 -18.54 -21.72 4.03
C ARG A 19 -19.95 -22.27 3.78
N THR A 20 -20.10 -23.57 3.67
CA THR A 20 -21.39 -24.23 3.42
C THR A 20 -22.35 -24.10 4.63
N HIS A 21 -21.83 -24.27 5.85
CA HIS A 21 -22.64 -24.12 7.06
C HIS A 21 -23.09 -22.68 7.33
N ILE A 22 -22.21 -21.70 7.10
CA ILE A 22 -22.57 -20.27 7.23
C ILE A 22 -23.63 -19.89 6.20
N TRP A 23 -23.46 -20.32 4.93
CA TRP A 23 -24.37 -20.00 3.84
C TRP A 23 -25.75 -20.64 4.04
N LEU A 24 -25.82 -21.90 4.51
CA LEU A 24 -27.09 -22.60 4.78
C LEU A 24 -27.88 -21.96 5.94
N ARG A 25 -27.23 -21.57 7.02
CA ARG A 25 -27.87 -20.84 8.13
C ARG A 25 -28.29 -19.43 7.72
N GLN A 26 -27.55 -18.79 6.85
CA GLN A 26 -27.83 -17.47 6.33
C GLN A 26 -29.07 -17.44 5.42
N LYS A 27 -29.22 -18.45 4.56
CA LYS A 27 -30.39 -18.58 3.66
C LYS A 27 -31.71 -18.76 4.41
N ASN A 28 -31.65 -19.27 5.62
CA ASN A 28 -32.80 -19.43 6.52
C ASN A 28 -33.00 -18.25 7.47
N GLY A 29 -32.34 -17.10 7.25
CA GLY A 29 -32.58 -15.84 7.99
C GLY A 29 -32.02 -15.79 9.41
N ALA A 30 -31.16 -16.74 9.82
CA ALA A 30 -30.86 -16.91 11.23
C ALA A 30 -29.61 -16.21 11.77
N VAL A 31 -28.54 -15.96 10.99
CA VAL A 31 -27.27 -15.44 11.55
C VAL A 31 -26.53 -14.52 10.59
N SER A 32 -26.40 -13.24 10.94
CA SER A 32 -25.60 -12.25 10.18
C SER A 32 -24.15 -12.12 10.64
N LYS A 33 -23.81 -12.70 11.79
CA LYS A 33 -22.50 -12.63 12.43
C LYS A 33 -22.21 -13.95 13.11
N LEU A 34 -21.04 -14.54 12.88
CA LEU A 34 -20.60 -15.80 13.46
C LEU A 34 -19.34 -15.58 14.32
N PRO A 35 -19.44 -15.66 15.66
CA PRO A 35 -18.26 -15.65 16.51
C PRO A 35 -17.48 -16.95 16.34
N ILE A 36 -16.18 -16.85 16.32
CA ILE A 36 -15.25 -17.97 16.29
C ILE A 36 -14.57 -18.06 17.62
N VAL A 37 -14.61 -19.24 18.23
CA VAL A 37 -14.05 -19.50 19.55
C VAL A 37 -13.01 -20.62 19.47
N ASP A 38 -12.05 -20.62 20.38
CA ASP A 38 -11.12 -21.74 20.57
C ASP A 38 -11.82 -22.92 21.29
N GLU A 39 -11.07 -24.01 21.50
CA GLU A 39 -11.56 -25.22 22.18
C GLU A 39 -12.02 -24.95 23.62
N LYS A 40 -11.57 -23.86 24.23
CA LYS A 40 -11.96 -23.43 25.58
C LYS A 40 -13.12 -22.44 25.60
N GLY A 41 -13.66 -22.09 24.41
CA GLY A 41 -14.78 -21.14 24.26
C GLY A 41 -14.38 -19.66 24.27
N TYR A 42 -13.09 -19.32 24.25
CA TYR A 42 -12.66 -17.91 24.15
C TYR A 42 -12.78 -17.37 22.73
N LEU A 43 -13.27 -16.15 22.60
CA LEU A 43 -13.47 -15.49 21.30
C LEU A 43 -12.13 -15.26 20.61
N LYS A 44 -11.99 -15.79 19.39
CA LYS A 44 -10.82 -15.63 18.51
C LYS A 44 -11.08 -14.77 17.29
N GLY A 45 -12.34 -14.67 16.88
CA GLY A 45 -12.68 -13.88 15.70
C GLY A 45 -14.18 -13.76 15.47
N LEU A 46 -14.54 -13.01 14.43
CA LEU A 46 -15.91 -12.81 14.00
C LEU A 46 -15.98 -12.85 12.48
N ILE A 47 -16.86 -13.66 11.92
CA ILE A 47 -17.15 -13.64 10.47
C ILE A 47 -18.53 -13.04 10.28
N THR A 48 -18.65 -12.09 9.36
CA THR A 48 -19.92 -11.48 8.97
C THR A 48 -20.31 -11.83 7.54
N ILE A 49 -21.57 -11.69 7.20
CA ILE A 49 -22.07 -11.80 5.82
C ILE A 49 -21.29 -10.85 4.89
N LYS A 50 -21.08 -9.61 5.34
CA LYS A 50 -20.37 -8.60 4.56
C LYS A 50 -18.93 -9.00 4.22
N ASP A 51 -18.26 -9.76 5.09
CA ASP A 51 -16.90 -10.23 4.83
C ASP A 51 -16.91 -11.28 3.70
N ILE A 52 -17.92 -12.15 3.69
CA ILE A 52 -18.11 -13.16 2.64
C ILE A 52 -18.47 -12.49 1.32
N GLU A 53 -19.44 -11.57 1.34
CA GLU A 53 -19.87 -10.82 0.15
C GLU A 53 -18.72 -10.03 -0.46
N LYS A 54 -17.93 -9.33 0.38
CA LYS A 54 -16.76 -8.57 -0.09
C LYS A 54 -15.65 -9.46 -0.63
N ALA A 55 -15.43 -10.65 -0.07
CA ALA A 55 -14.47 -11.60 -0.60
C ALA A 55 -14.86 -12.12 -2.00
N VAL A 56 -16.16 -12.23 -2.27
CA VAL A 56 -16.70 -12.59 -3.60
C VAL A 56 -16.66 -11.39 -4.55
N GLN A 57 -17.05 -10.21 -4.08
CA GLN A 57 -17.10 -8.99 -4.88
C GLN A 57 -15.71 -8.47 -5.25
N TYR A 58 -14.72 -8.64 -4.36
CA TYR A 58 -13.36 -8.15 -4.53
C TYR A 58 -12.33 -9.30 -4.36
N PRO A 59 -12.30 -10.26 -5.28
CA PRO A 59 -11.44 -11.45 -5.16
C PRO A 59 -9.94 -11.11 -5.22
N ASN A 60 -9.58 -9.99 -5.88
CA ASN A 60 -8.20 -9.55 -6.06
C ASN A 60 -7.75 -8.51 -5.01
N SER A 61 -8.49 -8.33 -3.92
CA SER A 61 -8.05 -7.42 -2.85
C SER A 61 -6.71 -7.87 -2.27
N ALA A 62 -5.78 -6.92 -2.13
CA ALA A 62 -4.47 -7.18 -1.54
C ALA A 62 -4.63 -7.48 -0.04
N ARG A 63 -4.20 -8.68 0.38
CA ARG A 63 -4.33 -9.16 1.76
C ARG A 63 -3.02 -9.79 2.22
N ASP A 64 -2.79 -9.72 3.53
CA ASP A 64 -1.70 -10.46 4.17
C ASP A 64 -2.08 -11.95 4.37
N GLU A 65 -1.13 -12.73 4.89
CA GLU A 65 -1.34 -14.15 5.20
C GLU A 65 -2.46 -14.39 6.22
N GLY A 66 -2.73 -13.41 7.08
CA GLY A 66 -3.83 -13.40 8.04
C GLY A 66 -5.19 -12.99 7.45
N GLY A 67 -5.26 -12.71 6.14
CA GLY A 67 -6.47 -12.27 5.45
C GLY A 67 -6.86 -10.81 5.70
N ARG A 68 -5.99 -9.99 6.34
CA ARG A 68 -6.21 -8.55 6.54
C ARG A 68 -5.86 -7.80 5.26
N LEU A 69 -6.60 -6.73 4.97
CA LEU A 69 -6.25 -5.85 3.88
C LEU A 69 -4.89 -5.19 4.14
N LEU A 70 -4.02 -5.20 3.14
CA LEU A 70 -2.78 -4.43 3.19
C LEU A 70 -3.13 -2.93 3.25
N CYS A 71 -2.37 -2.19 4.06
CA CYS A 71 -2.55 -0.75 4.23
C CYS A 71 -1.25 0.01 4.04
N GLY A 72 -1.36 1.17 3.37
CA GLY A 72 -0.25 2.08 3.16
C GLY A 72 -0.49 3.43 3.84
N ALA A 73 0.59 4.12 4.17
CA ALA A 73 0.55 5.48 4.70
C ALA A 73 1.57 6.39 4.01
N ALA A 74 1.16 7.63 3.74
CA ALA A 74 2.04 8.62 3.16
C ALA A 74 2.83 9.38 4.24
N ILE A 75 4.09 9.68 3.91
CA ILE A 75 5.00 10.52 4.68
C ILE A 75 5.59 11.60 3.79
N GLY A 76 6.03 12.69 4.39
CA GLY A 76 6.84 13.72 3.75
C GLY A 76 8.31 13.61 4.14
N ALA A 77 9.20 14.28 3.39
CA ALA A 77 10.62 14.39 3.73
C ALA A 77 10.86 15.53 4.75
N THR A 78 10.25 15.42 5.90
CA THR A 78 10.36 16.36 7.01
C THR A 78 11.45 15.95 8.01
N ALA A 79 11.84 16.85 8.91
CA ALA A 79 12.88 16.56 9.89
C ALA A 79 12.52 15.39 10.82
N ASP A 80 11.23 15.20 11.08
CA ASP A 80 10.63 14.15 11.93
C ASP A 80 10.22 12.89 11.17
N VAL A 81 10.72 12.69 9.94
CA VAL A 81 10.33 11.56 9.08
C VAL A 81 10.50 10.20 9.78
N LEU A 82 11.57 9.99 10.55
CA LEU A 82 11.81 8.74 11.24
C LEU A 82 10.84 8.51 12.41
N ASP A 83 10.47 9.56 13.14
CA ASP A 83 9.50 9.45 14.24
C ASP A 83 8.13 9.05 13.70
N ARG A 84 7.74 9.65 12.55
CA ARG A 84 6.50 9.30 11.86
C ARG A 84 6.52 7.86 11.33
N VAL A 85 7.63 7.43 10.73
CA VAL A 85 7.79 6.04 10.26
C VAL A 85 7.75 5.06 11.44
N ALA A 86 8.40 5.39 12.57
CA ALA A 86 8.36 4.55 13.77
C ALA A 86 6.93 4.31 14.26
N ALA A 87 6.12 5.37 14.35
CA ALA A 87 4.72 5.25 14.76
C ALA A 87 3.87 4.43 13.77
N LEU A 88 4.16 4.55 12.45
CA LEU A 88 3.48 3.76 11.42
C LEU A 88 3.87 2.27 11.47
N VAL A 89 5.14 1.97 11.73
CA VAL A 89 5.63 0.59 11.91
C VAL A 89 5.02 -0.02 13.17
N GLU A 90 4.94 0.70 14.28
CA GLU A 90 4.25 0.26 15.49
C GLU A 90 2.77 -0.03 15.22
N ALA A 91 2.11 0.80 14.40
CA ALA A 91 0.75 0.57 13.92
C ALA A 91 0.64 -0.55 12.87
N GLN A 92 1.75 -1.24 12.56
CA GLN A 92 1.83 -2.35 11.60
C GLN A 92 1.41 -1.96 10.17
N VAL A 93 1.90 -0.82 9.66
CA VAL A 93 1.74 -0.45 8.25
C VAL A 93 2.44 -1.47 7.35
N ASP A 94 1.85 -1.78 6.19
CA ASP A 94 2.46 -2.74 5.25
C ASP A 94 3.37 -2.03 4.23
N VAL A 95 3.04 -0.79 3.86
CA VAL A 95 3.83 0.00 2.92
C VAL A 95 3.81 1.48 3.30
N VAL A 96 4.94 2.13 3.16
CA VAL A 96 5.07 3.59 3.35
C VAL A 96 5.31 4.26 2.00
N VAL A 97 4.66 5.38 1.77
CA VAL A 97 4.80 6.18 0.54
C VAL A 97 5.45 7.51 0.89
N LEU A 98 6.69 7.73 0.48
CA LEU A 98 7.32 9.04 0.51
C LEU A 98 6.82 9.85 -0.67
N ASP A 99 5.83 10.70 -0.42
CA ASP A 99 5.10 11.45 -1.44
C ASP A 99 5.61 12.88 -1.55
N SER A 100 5.98 13.29 -2.76
CA SER A 100 6.52 14.62 -3.05
C SER A 100 6.13 15.08 -4.43
N ALA A 101 5.90 16.38 -4.58
CA ALA A 101 5.68 17.02 -5.88
C ALA A 101 6.91 16.92 -6.81
N HIS A 102 8.12 16.69 -6.26
CA HIS A 102 9.36 16.52 -7.00
C HIS A 102 10.30 15.56 -6.27
N GLY A 103 10.21 14.27 -6.62
CA GLY A 103 10.97 13.20 -5.98
C GLY A 103 12.47 13.22 -6.31
N HIS A 104 12.87 13.72 -7.49
CA HIS A 104 14.27 13.86 -7.88
C HIS A 104 14.91 15.10 -7.22
N ASN A 105 14.91 15.11 -5.90
CA ASN A 105 15.43 16.18 -5.06
C ASN A 105 16.33 15.55 -3.98
N SER A 106 17.43 16.21 -3.63
CA SER A 106 18.41 15.69 -2.65
C SER A 106 17.77 15.39 -1.29
N GLY A 107 16.84 16.23 -0.83
CA GLY A 107 16.14 16.02 0.44
C GLY A 107 15.26 14.76 0.44
N ILE A 108 14.59 14.47 -0.69
CA ILE A 108 13.78 13.24 -0.87
C ILE A 108 14.71 12.01 -0.92
N ILE A 109 15.76 12.06 -1.72
CA ILE A 109 16.75 10.97 -1.86
C ILE A 109 17.35 10.63 -0.50
N GLU A 110 17.76 11.64 0.27
CA GLU A 110 18.28 11.44 1.63
C GLU A 110 17.24 10.88 2.61
N ALA A 111 15.97 11.30 2.49
CA ALA A 111 14.89 10.74 3.30
C ALA A 111 14.66 9.25 2.98
N VAL A 112 14.68 8.85 1.70
CA VAL A 112 14.62 7.43 1.28
C VAL A 112 15.76 6.65 1.93
N LYS A 113 17.01 7.11 1.81
CA LYS A 113 18.18 6.46 2.42
C LYS A 113 18.03 6.32 3.93
N LYS A 114 17.58 7.36 4.63
CA LYS A 114 17.38 7.35 6.08
C LYS A 114 16.34 6.33 6.50
N VAL A 115 15.20 6.29 5.82
CA VAL A 115 14.12 5.34 6.12
C VAL A 115 14.57 3.91 5.87
N LYS A 116 15.17 3.61 4.72
CA LYS A 116 15.65 2.26 4.39
C LYS A 116 16.81 1.81 5.28
N LYS A 117 17.66 2.72 5.73
CA LYS A 117 18.72 2.40 6.70
C LYS A 117 18.14 2.02 8.08
N ALA A 118 17.09 2.71 8.52
CA ALA A 118 16.43 2.45 9.82
C ALA A 118 15.49 1.24 9.77
N TYR A 119 14.82 1.02 8.64
CA TYR A 119 13.81 -0.03 8.43
C TYR A 119 14.05 -0.74 7.09
N PRO A 120 15.05 -1.63 6.98
CA PRO A 120 15.44 -2.28 5.72
C PRO A 120 14.31 -3.10 5.09
N ASP A 121 13.50 -3.76 5.91
CA ASP A 121 12.42 -4.65 5.47
C ASP A 121 11.10 -3.93 5.17
N LEU A 122 10.98 -2.64 5.54
CA LEU A 122 9.79 -1.85 5.28
C LEU A 122 9.69 -1.54 3.79
N GLN A 123 8.54 -1.87 3.19
CA GLN A 123 8.29 -1.54 1.79
C GLN A 123 8.10 -0.03 1.63
N LEU A 124 8.94 0.59 0.80
CA LEU A 124 8.97 2.04 0.58
C LEU A 124 8.73 2.37 -0.88
N ILE A 125 7.61 3.05 -1.14
CA ILE A 125 7.31 3.67 -2.43
C ILE A 125 7.80 5.11 -2.35
N ALA A 126 8.52 5.58 -3.36
CA ALA A 126 9.00 6.97 -3.41
C ALA A 126 8.61 7.65 -4.73
N GLY A 127 8.28 8.92 -4.68
CA GLY A 127 7.92 9.74 -5.85
C GLY A 127 7.46 11.15 -5.48
N ASN A 128 6.95 11.93 -6.47
CA ASN A 128 6.83 11.53 -7.86
C ASN A 128 8.06 11.95 -8.68
N VAL A 129 8.37 11.17 -9.67
CA VAL A 129 9.36 11.50 -10.70
C VAL A 129 8.76 11.31 -12.10
N ALA A 130 9.43 11.81 -13.14
CA ALA A 130 8.95 11.73 -14.51
C ALA A 130 10.07 11.43 -15.51
N THR A 131 11.26 11.06 -15.04
CA THR A 131 12.43 10.79 -15.89
C THR A 131 13.14 9.49 -15.46
N ALA A 132 13.88 8.89 -16.39
CA ALA A 132 14.71 7.72 -16.12
C ALA A 132 15.77 7.99 -15.04
N GLU A 133 16.41 9.16 -15.05
CA GLU A 133 17.42 9.56 -14.08
C GLU A 133 16.84 9.67 -12.67
N GLY A 134 15.68 10.33 -12.54
CA GLY A 134 14.98 10.44 -11.25
C GLY A 134 14.56 9.08 -10.72
N THR A 135 14.13 8.18 -11.60
CA THR A 135 13.78 6.80 -11.25
C THR A 135 15.00 6.04 -10.71
N ARG A 136 16.14 6.06 -11.42
CA ARG A 136 17.37 5.42 -10.96
C ARG A 136 17.83 5.99 -9.61
N ALA A 137 17.80 7.31 -9.44
CA ALA A 137 18.23 7.95 -8.21
C ALA A 137 17.41 7.51 -6.98
N LEU A 138 16.09 7.31 -7.11
CA LEU A 138 15.27 6.80 -6.03
C LEU A 138 15.49 5.32 -5.75
N ILE A 139 15.69 4.50 -6.79
CA ILE A 139 15.99 3.08 -6.65
C ILE A 139 17.35 2.88 -5.96
N GLU A 140 18.38 3.59 -6.40
CA GLU A 140 19.71 3.55 -5.81
C GLU A 140 19.74 4.06 -4.36
N ALA A 141 18.80 4.92 -4.00
CA ALA A 141 18.59 5.34 -2.62
C ALA A 141 17.91 4.26 -1.75
N GLY A 142 17.34 3.22 -2.37
CA GLY A 142 16.71 2.08 -1.71
C GLY A 142 15.18 2.01 -1.81
N ALA A 143 14.54 2.77 -2.70
CA ALA A 143 13.10 2.65 -2.90
C ALA A 143 12.74 1.29 -3.51
N ASP A 144 11.73 0.62 -2.94
CA ASP A 144 11.24 -0.68 -3.41
C ASP A 144 10.25 -0.54 -4.58
N CYS A 145 9.70 0.67 -4.78
CA CYS A 145 8.82 1.02 -5.89
C CYS A 145 8.89 2.52 -6.14
N VAL A 146 8.76 2.93 -7.40
CA VAL A 146 8.81 4.35 -7.78
C VAL A 146 7.47 4.80 -8.36
N LYS A 147 6.95 5.93 -7.83
CA LYS A 147 5.70 6.55 -8.29
C LYS A 147 5.99 7.61 -9.34
N ILE A 148 5.35 7.48 -10.51
CA ILE A 148 5.65 8.22 -11.73
C ILE A 148 4.48 9.13 -12.10
N GLY A 149 4.78 10.39 -12.33
CA GLY A 149 3.82 11.38 -12.84
C GLY A 149 4.08 12.76 -12.27
N ILE A 150 4.37 13.72 -13.15
CA ILE A 150 4.48 15.13 -12.82
C ILE A 150 3.52 15.92 -13.70
N GLY A 151 2.44 16.40 -13.10
CA GLY A 151 1.43 17.22 -13.76
C GLY A 151 0.42 16.51 -14.66
N PRO A 152 0.25 15.17 -14.70
CA PRO A 152 -0.65 14.52 -15.65
C PRO A 152 -2.12 14.54 -15.20
N GLY A 153 -2.40 14.73 -13.92
CA GLY A 153 -3.75 14.67 -13.37
C GLY A 153 -4.70 15.69 -14.00
N SER A 154 -5.95 15.34 -14.20
CA SER A 154 -6.98 16.22 -14.80
C SER A 154 -7.25 17.46 -13.93
N ILE A 155 -7.05 17.34 -12.62
CA ILE A 155 -7.22 18.45 -11.66
C ILE A 155 -5.89 19.11 -11.27
N CYS A 156 -4.74 18.64 -11.82
CA CYS A 156 -3.43 19.16 -11.46
C CYS A 156 -3.18 20.51 -12.13
N THR A 157 -2.83 21.50 -11.31
CA THR A 157 -2.53 22.87 -11.77
C THR A 157 -1.04 23.12 -12.03
N THR A 158 -0.16 22.17 -11.76
CA THR A 158 1.29 22.33 -11.89
C THR A 158 1.70 22.77 -13.29
N ARG A 159 1.14 22.16 -14.34
CA ARG A 159 1.43 22.55 -15.74
C ARG A 159 0.94 23.96 -16.08
N VAL A 160 -0.22 24.33 -15.54
CA VAL A 160 -0.85 25.63 -15.84
C VAL A 160 -0.16 26.76 -15.08
N VAL A 161 0.18 26.55 -13.81
CA VAL A 161 0.76 27.57 -12.92
C VAL A 161 2.28 27.64 -13.05
N ALA A 162 2.96 26.49 -13.03
CA ALA A 162 4.42 26.43 -13.01
C ALA A 162 5.05 26.09 -14.37
N GLY A 163 4.24 25.70 -15.38
CA GLY A 163 4.74 25.25 -16.68
C GLY A 163 5.54 23.95 -16.61
N ILE A 164 5.41 23.17 -15.54
CA ILE A 164 6.18 21.95 -15.29
C ILE A 164 5.28 20.74 -15.46
N GLY A 165 5.75 19.75 -16.21
CA GLY A 165 5.06 18.49 -16.40
C GLY A 165 5.65 17.66 -17.54
N VAL A 166 5.41 16.37 -17.50
CA VAL A 166 5.80 15.43 -18.57
C VAL A 166 4.56 14.65 -19.01
N PRO A 167 4.35 14.42 -20.32
CA PRO A 167 3.27 13.55 -20.78
C PRO A 167 3.37 12.18 -20.12
N GLN A 168 2.26 11.68 -19.56
CA GLN A 168 2.30 10.51 -18.69
C GLN A 168 2.82 9.24 -19.36
N VAL A 169 2.44 9.00 -20.61
CA VAL A 169 2.90 7.81 -21.34
C VAL A 169 4.42 7.84 -21.50
N THR A 170 5.00 9.00 -21.84
CA THR A 170 6.46 9.18 -21.94
C THR A 170 7.14 8.96 -20.58
N ALA A 171 6.63 9.62 -19.53
CA ALA A 171 7.19 9.48 -18.19
C ALA A 171 7.18 8.04 -17.69
N VAL A 172 6.07 7.32 -17.89
CA VAL A 172 5.94 5.92 -17.47
C VAL A 172 6.86 5.02 -18.29
N TYR A 173 6.95 5.23 -19.60
CA TYR A 173 7.82 4.43 -20.47
C TYR A 173 9.29 4.57 -20.07
N ASP A 174 9.79 5.80 -19.93
CA ASP A 174 11.18 6.07 -19.59
C ASP A 174 11.52 5.53 -18.19
N ALA A 175 10.61 5.75 -17.23
CA ALA A 175 10.79 5.26 -15.87
C ALA A 175 10.73 3.72 -15.79
N ALA A 176 9.81 3.08 -16.50
CA ALA A 176 9.68 1.63 -16.52
C ALA A 176 10.90 0.94 -17.14
N CYS A 177 11.45 1.51 -18.23
CA CYS A 177 12.68 1.01 -18.81
C CYS A 177 13.85 1.10 -17.82
N ALA A 178 14.00 2.23 -17.12
CA ALA A 178 15.05 2.40 -16.13
C ALA A 178 14.87 1.47 -14.91
N ALA A 179 13.64 1.33 -14.41
CA ALA A 179 13.34 0.49 -13.27
C ALA A 179 13.51 -1.01 -13.55
N ALA A 180 13.26 -1.43 -14.81
CA ALA A 180 13.44 -2.81 -15.23
C ALA A 180 14.90 -3.28 -15.10
N GLU A 181 15.89 -2.39 -15.25
CA GLU A 181 17.32 -2.69 -15.06
C GLU A 181 17.60 -3.17 -13.63
N TYR A 182 16.80 -2.76 -12.67
CA TYR A 182 16.92 -3.08 -11.23
C TYR A 182 15.88 -4.10 -10.75
N GLY A 183 14.95 -4.51 -11.61
CA GLY A 183 13.81 -5.36 -11.21
C GLY A 183 12.81 -4.69 -10.27
N VAL A 184 12.75 -3.35 -10.23
CA VAL A 184 11.90 -2.56 -9.34
C VAL A 184 10.61 -2.18 -10.07
N PRO A 185 9.41 -2.37 -9.46
CA PRO A 185 8.16 -1.96 -10.07
C PRO A 185 7.96 -0.45 -10.06
N VAL A 186 7.09 0.04 -10.96
CA VAL A 186 6.66 1.44 -11.02
C VAL A 186 5.15 1.56 -10.91
N ILE A 187 4.67 2.70 -10.40
CA ILE A 187 3.26 3.05 -10.30
C ILE A 187 3.03 4.28 -11.18
N ALA A 188 2.13 4.19 -12.14
CA ALA A 188 1.63 5.33 -12.90
C ALA A 188 0.57 6.06 -12.08
N ASP A 189 0.81 7.36 -11.75
CA ASP A 189 -0.04 8.18 -10.87
C ASP A 189 -0.68 9.35 -11.63
#